data_9928412f87980e6b1eb5d541e74db1e2
#
_entry.id   9928412f87980e6b1eb5d541e74db1e2
#
_cell.length_a   1.000
_cell.length_b   1.000
_cell.length_c   1.000
_cell.angle_alpha   90.00
_cell.angle_beta   90.00
_cell.angle_gamma   90.00
#
_symmetry.space_group_name_H-M   'P 1'
#
loop_
_entity.id
_entity.type
_entity.pdbx_description
1 polymer ?
#
loop_
_entity_poly.entity_id
_entity_poly.type
_entity_poly.pdbx_seq_one_letter_code
_entity_poly.pdbx_strand_id
1 'polypeptide(L)'
;MNYNQVNNTCFFNTLYIQYVEDIGRNEYFYYDLKYPVFYNVKNGYFQVSESILKNLNNTISSSIYDFKQGIFEEEQQINTQNPDGSKTKVNYRVYSNYDLTFNKNQVISLILSLTALDNNNPQYNDLHNYNIDLLTGNQLLLKDIFRPNVDYLKLVSDFVNFKINQNPTFYYPDASVDIPEDQSFYLTDQGIVIYFGLDEISPAANDIPKFLMEFSNFESYINPRFYCNAKNINFNRMRANNFQQFNRVYY
;
A
#
# COMPACT_ATOMS: atom_id res chain seq x y z
N MET A 1 28.22 -29.71 4.14
CA MET A 1 26.96 -29.42 4.83
C MET A 1 25.92 -29.15 3.76
N ASN A 2 24.95 -30.07 3.61
CA ASN A 2 23.90 -29.94 2.60
C ASN A 2 22.96 -28.78 3.03
N TYR A 3 23.04 -27.67 2.32
CA TYR A 3 21.98 -26.67 2.38
C TYR A 3 20.73 -27.30 1.76
N ASN A 4 19.78 -27.67 2.60
CA ASN A 4 18.45 -28.04 2.16
C ASN A 4 17.93 -26.87 1.33
N GLN A 5 17.75 -27.09 0.02
CA GLN A 5 16.96 -26.20 -0.82
C GLN A 5 15.56 -26.19 -0.22
N VAL A 6 15.24 -25.13 0.51
CA VAL A 6 13.86 -24.85 0.90
C VAL A 6 13.13 -24.59 -0.41
N ASN A 7 12.31 -25.54 -0.82
CA ASN A 7 11.39 -25.35 -1.95
C ASN A 7 10.42 -24.24 -1.55
N ASN A 8 10.76 -23.01 -1.90
CA ASN A 8 9.88 -21.84 -1.71
C ASN A 8 8.69 -21.96 -2.65
N THR A 9 7.71 -22.75 -2.25
CA THR A 9 6.45 -22.86 -2.99
C THR A 9 5.59 -21.68 -2.59
N CYS A 10 5.32 -20.78 -3.53
CA CYS A 10 4.42 -19.66 -3.32
C CYS A 10 2.97 -20.10 -3.52
N PHE A 11 2.14 -19.75 -2.55
CA PHE A 11 0.70 -20.00 -2.58
C PHE A 11 -0.05 -18.67 -2.57
N PHE A 12 -0.96 -18.49 -3.50
CA PHE A 12 -1.91 -17.38 -3.43
C PHE A 12 -2.86 -17.58 -2.24
N ASN A 13 -3.16 -16.49 -1.54
CA ASN A 13 -4.19 -16.53 -0.52
C ASN A 13 -5.57 -16.70 -1.16
N THR A 14 -6.39 -17.56 -0.57
CA THR A 14 -7.75 -17.82 -1.06
C THR A 14 -8.74 -16.87 -0.39
N LEU A 15 -8.67 -15.57 -0.76
CA LEU A 15 -9.60 -14.55 -0.31
C LEU A 15 -10.48 -14.09 -1.48
N TYR A 16 -11.75 -13.87 -1.18
CA TYR A 16 -12.64 -13.11 -2.03
C TYR A 16 -12.50 -11.62 -1.69
N ILE A 17 -12.32 -10.80 -2.70
CA ILE A 17 -12.14 -9.35 -2.55
C ILE A 17 -13.33 -8.68 -3.22
N GLN A 18 -14.15 -8.04 -2.41
CA GLN A 18 -15.26 -7.24 -2.89
C GLN A 18 -14.80 -5.81 -3.10
N TYR A 19 -15.00 -5.29 -4.30
CA TYR A 19 -14.87 -3.87 -4.58
C TYR A 19 -16.07 -3.13 -4.00
N VAL A 20 -15.80 -2.05 -3.27
CA VAL A 20 -16.82 -1.14 -2.73
C VAL A 20 -16.55 0.25 -3.29
N GLU A 21 -17.63 0.92 -3.70
CA GLU A 21 -17.61 2.30 -4.14
C GLU A 21 -18.73 3.06 -3.41
N ASP A 22 -18.36 4.18 -2.78
CA ASP A 22 -19.28 5.08 -2.09
C ASP A 22 -19.11 6.50 -2.65
N ILE A 23 -20.14 7.02 -3.32
CA ILE A 23 -20.13 8.32 -3.98
C ILE A 23 -21.19 9.20 -3.37
N GLY A 24 -20.80 10.45 -3.07
CA GLY A 24 -21.76 11.44 -2.59
C GLY A 24 -21.31 12.87 -2.89
N ARG A 25 -22.27 13.80 -2.74
CA ARG A 25 -22.02 15.22 -2.97
C ARG A 25 -22.99 16.12 -2.22
N ASN A 26 -22.52 17.33 -1.90
CA ASN A 26 -23.35 18.48 -1.59
C ASN A 26 -22.91 19.67 -2.47
N GLU A 27 -23.21 20.91 -2.06
CA GLU A 27 -22.92 22.10 -2.86
C GLU A 27 -21.41 22.34 -3.07
N TYR A 28 -20.59 22.08 -2.04
CA TYR A 28 -19.14 22.37 -2.03
C TYR A 28 -18.27 21.17 -1.74
N PHE A 29 -18.86 19.98 -1.67
CA PHE A 29 -18.13 18.77 -1.32
C PHE A 29 -18.61 17.59 -2.18
N TYR A 30 -17.64 16.93 -2.83
CA TYR A 30 -17.86 15.70 -3.58
C TYR A 30 -16.92 14.63 -3.05
N TYR A 31 -17.36 13.38 -3.01
CA TYR A 31 -16.47 12.26 -2.75
C TYR A 31 -16.78 11.04 -3.62
N ASP A 32 -15.72 10.28 -3.96
CA ASP A 32 -15.75 9.02 -4.68
C ASP A 32 -14.73 8.09 -4.00
N LEU A 33 -15.22 7.22 -3.10
CA LEU A 33 -14.41 6.38 -2.24
C LEU A 33 -14.44 4.94 -2.73
N LYS A 34 -13.27 4.42 -3.10
CA LYS A 34 -13.08 3.07 -3.61
C LYS A 34 -12.17 2.30 -2.67
N TYR A 35 -12.63 1.13 -2.20
CA TYR A 35 -11.86 0.31 -1.28
C TYR A 35 -12.23 -1.17 -1.36
N PRO A 36 -11.31 -2.08 -0.95
CA PRO A 36 -11.58 -3.50 -0.90
C PRO A 36 -12.23 -3.91 0.41
N VAL A 37 -13.04 -4.95 0.38
CA VAL A 37 -13.49 -5.70 1.55
C VAL A 37 -13.12 -7.16 1.35
N PHE A 38 -12.42 -7.75 2.32
CA PHE A 38 -11.87 -9.09 2.23
C PHE A 38 -12.77 -10.11 2.95
N TYR A 39 -12.99 -11.26 2.32
CA TYR A 39 -13.74 -12.38 2.85
C TYR A 39 -13.02 -13.71 2.58
N ASN A 40 -13.24 -14.68 3.44
CA ASN A 40 -12.84 -16.04 3.16
C ASN A 40 -13.61 -16.62 1.96
N VAL A 41 -12.92 -17.30 1.07
CA VAL A 41 -13.57 -18.13 0.06
C VAL A 41 -14.10 -19.41 0.71
N LYS A 42 -15.36 -19.73 0.50
CA LYS A 42 -15.95 -20.98 1.02
C LYS A 42 -15.14 -22.18 0.52
N ASN A 43 -14.70 -23.03 1.45
CA ASN A 43 -13.83 -24.18 1.18
C ASN A 43 -12.44 -23.84 0.59
N GLY A 44 -11.93 -22.63 0.82
CA GLY A 44 -10.55 -22.28 0.50
C GLY A 44 -9.53 -23.10 1.30
N TYR A 45 -8.33 -23.29 0.75
CA TYR A 45 -7.25 -24.05 1.41
C TYR A 45 -6.81 -23.44 2.74
N PHE A 46 -6.85 -22.12 2.82
CA PHE A 46 -6.50 -21.36 4.00
C PHE A 46 -7.68 -20.47 4.36
N GLN A 47 -8.09 -20.54 5.62
CA GLN A 47 -9.12 -19.68 6.18
C GLN A 47 -8.47 -18.71 7.15
N VAL A 48 -8.60 -17.43 6.89
CA VAL A 48 -8.18 -16.36 7.79
C VAL A 48 -9.20 -16.26 8.92
N SER A 49 -8.75 -15.99 10.14
CA SER A 49 -9.68 -15.74 11.26
C SER A 49 -10.64 -14.59 10.91
N GLU A 50 -11.93 -14.77 11.18
CA GLU A 50 -12.95 -13.74 10.94
C GLU A 50 -12.64 -12.44 11.70
N SER A 51 -12.01 -12.53 12.87
CA SER A 51 -11.58 -11.35 13.62
C SER A 51 -10.48 -10.58 12.90
N ILE A 52 -9.54 -11.27 12.25
CA ILE A 52 -8.46 -10.65 11.47
C ILE A 52 -9.05 -9.94 10.26
N LEU A 53 -9.93 -10.61 9.49
CA LEU A 53 -10.57 -9.99 8.32
C LEU A 53 -11.43 -8.79 8.72
N LYS A 54 -12.19 -8.91 9.81
CA LYS A 54 -12.99 -7.81 10.33
C LYS A 54 -12.13 -6.61 10.72
N ASN A 55 -11.02 -6.84 11.42
CA ASN A 55 -10.10 -5.78 11.80
C ASN A 55 -9.48 -5.11 10.57
N LEU A 56 -8.98 -5.89 9.61
CA LEU A 56 -8.42 -5.38 8.36
C LEU A 56 -9.43 -4.50 7.60
N ASN A 57 -10.64 -5.02 7.38
CA ASN A 57 -11.69 -4.30 6.68
C ASN A 57 -12.08 -3.00 7.42
N ASN A 58 -12.22 -3.06 8.74
CA ASN A 58 -12.52 -1.88 9.55
C ASN A 58 -11.40 -0.85 9.50
N THR A 59 -10.13 -1.27 9.61
CA THR A 59 -8.98 -0.35 9.55
C THR A 59 -8.93 0.38 8.22
N ILE A 60 -9.10 -0.33 7.10
CA ILE A 60 -9.13 0.28 5.76
C ILE A 60 -10.28 1.28 5.65
N SER A 61 -11.51 0.85 6.00
CA SER A 61 -12.68 1.72 5.88
C SER A 61 -12.58 2.94 6.81
N SER A 62 -12.13 2.77 8.05
CA SER A 62 -11.95 3.89 8.99
C SER A 62 -10.98 4.92 8.43
N SER A 63 -9.81 4.52 7.93
CA SER A 63 -8.85 5.46 7.33
C SER A 63 -9.45 6.31 6.23
N ILE A 64 -10.32 5.73 5.39
CA ILE A 64 -10.98 6.43 4.29
C ILE A 64 -12.03 7.40 4.80
N TYR A 65 -12.89 6.93 5.71
CA TYR A 65 -13.98 7.76 6.24
C TYR A 65 -13.48 8.86 7.18
N ASP A 66 -12.42 8.60 7.94
CA ASP A 66 -11.78 9.62 8.79
C ASP A 66 -11.13 10.70 7.93
N PHE A 67 -10.43 10.34 6.85
CA PHE A 67 -9.88 11.29 5.88
C PHE A 67 -11.00 12.13 5.25
N LYS A 68 -12.06 11.48 4.71
CA LYS A 68 -13.22 12.18 4.14
C LYS A 68 -13.83 13.15 5.15
N GLN A 69 -14.02 12.71 6.39
CA GLN A 69 -14.64 13.51 7.44
C GLN A 69 -13.77 14.72 7.79
N GLY A 70 -12.46 14.55 7.90
CA GLY A 70 -11.53 15.66 8.18
C GLY A 70 -11.59 16.73 7.09
N ILE A 71 -11.57 16.34 5.82
CA ILE A 71 -11.69 17.30 4.70
C ILE A 71 -13.07 17.97 4.67
N PHE A 72 -14.14 17.24 5.01
CA PHE A 72 -15.48 17.81 5.11
C PHE A 72 -15.58 18.87 6.23
N GLU A 73 -15.00 18.59 7.38
CA GLU A 73 -14.97 19.54 8.51
C GLU A 73 -14.16 20.79 8.16
N GLU A 74 -13.04 20.63 7.46
CA GLU A 74 -12.24 21.74 6.96
C GLU A 74 -13.04 22.61 5.96
N GLU A 75 -13.75 22.01 5.00
CA GLU A 75 -14.62 22.71 4.07
C GLU A 75 -15.67 23.54 4.82
N GLN A 76 -16.37 22.93 5.78
CA GLN A 76 -17.39 23.60 6.57
C GLN A 76 -16.81 24.78 7.36
N GLN A 77 -15.65 24.61 7.97
CA GLN A 77 -14.99 25.65 8.75
C GLN A 77 -14.61 26.86 7.86
N ILE A 78 -13.96 26.61 6.72
CA ILE A 78 -13.50 27.68 5.82
C ILE A 78 -14.71 28.42 5.23
N ASN A 79 -15.71 27.71 4.73
CA ASN A 79 -16.87 28.32 4.08
C ASN A 79 -17.79 29.07 5.07
N THR A 80 -17.87 28.61 6.33
CA THR A 80 -18.65 29.30 7.38
C THR A 80 -17.95 30.56 7.88
N GLN A 81 -16.63 30.59 7.95
CA GLN A 81 -15.84 31.76 8.36
C GLN A 81 -15.80 32.89 7.31
N ASN A 82 -16.40 32.66 6.14
CA ASN A 82 -16.42 33.58 5.02
C ASN A 82 -17.88 33.97 4.62
N PRO A 83 -18.72 34.45 5.58
CA PRO A 83 -20.14 34.68 5.34
C PRO A 83 -20.42 35.84 4.40
N ASP A 84 -19.52 36.78 4.26
CA ASP A 84 -19.63 37.99 3.40
C ASP A 84 -19.11 37.75 1.97
N GLY A 85 -18.59 36.54 1.67
CA GLY A 85 -18.05 36.22 0.36
C GLY A 85 -16.77 36.97 0.01
N SER A 86 -16.06 37.52 1.00
CA SER A 86 -14.80 38.26 0.81
C SER A 86 -13.65 37.40 0.27
N LYS A 87 -13.76 36.05 0.42
CA LYS A 87 -12.86 35.07 -0.14
C LYS A 87 -13.62 34.07 -1.00
N THR A 88 -12.94 33.45 -1.95
CA THR A 88 -13.48 32.34 -2.74
C THR A 88 -13.76 31.15 -1.81
N LYS A 89 -14.96 30.59 -1.90
CA LYS A 89 -15.31 29.36 -1.18
C LYS A 89 -14.47 28.19 -1.70
N VAL A 90 -14.05 27.32 -0.80
CA VAL A 90 -13.41 26.06 -1.18
C VAL A 90 -14.46 25.06 -1.70
N ASN A 91 -14.06 24.23 -2.65
CA ASN A 91 -14.90 23.20 -3.24
C ASN A 91 -14.07 21.91 -3.31
N TYR A 92 -14.18 21.11 -2.25
CA TYR A 92 -13.39 19.91 -2.12
C TYR A 92 -13.95 18.71 -2.89
N ARG A 93 -13.03 17.97 -3.52
CA ARG A 93 -13.27 16.65 -4.11
C ARG A 93 -12.35 15.64 -3.46
N VAL A 94 -12.91 14.65 -2.79
CA VAL A 94 -12.18 13.61 -2.06
C VAL A 94 -12.27 12.31 -2.81
N TYR A 95 -11.14 11.67 -2.97
CA TYR A 95 -11.01 10.38 -3.65
C TYR A 95 -10.24 9.40 -2.78
N SER A 96 -10.66 8.15 -2.79
CA SER A 96 -9.80 7.04 -2.40
C SER A 96 -9.69 6.03 -3.53
N ASN A 97 -8.52 5.39 -3.62
CA ASN A 97 -8.29 4.27 -4.52
C ASN A 97 -7.33 3.29 -3.86
N TYR A 98 -7.27 2.05 -4.33
CA TYR A 98 -6.39 1.05 -3.74
C TYR A 98 -5.74 0.16 -4.78
N ASP A 99 -4.54 -0.33 -4.44
CA ASP A 99 -3.83 -1.37 -5.17
C ASP A 99 -3.48 -2.53 -4.23
N LEU A 100 -3.94 -3.74 -4.56
CA LEU A 100 -3.49 -4.96 -3.89
C LEU A 100 -2.20 -5.44 -4.55
N THR A 101 -1.07 -5.07 -3.96
CA THR A 101 0.26 -5.24 -4.57
C THR A 101 0.88 -6.60 -4.30
N PHE A 102 0.46 -7.29 -3.21
CA PHE A 102 0.91 -8.64 -2.87
C PHE A 102 -0.19 -9.43 -2.14
N ASN A 103 -0.41 -10.69 -2.55
CA ASN A 103 -1.45 -11.55 -1.95
C ASN A 103 -1.01 -13.02 -1.98
N LYS A 104 0.03 -13.37 -1.21
CA LYS A 104 0.65 -14.71 -1.19
C LYS A 104 1.16 -15.07 0.20
N ASN A 105 1.31 -16.38 0.46
CA ASN A 105 1.96 -16.94 1.65
C ASN A 105 1.41 -16.37 2.97
N GLN A 106 0.08 -16.25 3.06
CA GLN A 106 -0.62 -15.67 4.21
C GLN A 106 -0.18 -14.22 4.52
N VAL A 107 0.19 -13.48 3.48
CA VAL A 107 0.52 -12.05 3.57
C VAL A 107 -0.31 -11.29 2.54
N ILE A 108 -0.83 -10.16 2.94
CA ILE A 108 -1.40 -9.14 2.06
C ILE A 108 -0.54 -7.89 2.16
N SER A 109 -0.26 -7.28 1.00
CA SER A 109 0.21 -5.90 0.92
C SER A 109 -0.75 -5.12 0.02
N LEU A 110 -1.27 -4.04 0.56
CA LEU A 110 -2.23 -3.14 -0.09
C LEU A 110 -1.79 -1.71 0.13
N ILE A 111 -1.91 -0.90 -0.90
CA ILE A 111 -1.75 0.55 -0.82
C ILE A 111 -3.12 1.18 -0.98
N LEU A 112 -3.40 2.15 -0.13
CA LEU A 112 -4.55 3.02 -0.20
C LEU A 112 -4.07 4.43 -0.51
N SER A 113 -4.54 4.99 -1.63
CA SER A 113 -4.29 6.38 -2.00
C SER A 113 -5.47 7.24 -1.55
N LEU A 114 -5.20 8.31 -0.83
CA LEU A 114 -6.16 9.29 -0.36
C LEU A 114 -5.82 10.65 -0.97
N THR A 115 -6.76 11.25 -1.69
CA THR A 115 -6.52 12.51 -2.39
C THR A 115 -7.67 13.48 -2.15
N ALA A 116 -7.35 14.73 -1.88
CA ALA A 116 -8.33 15.81 -1.87
C ALA A 116 -7.87 16.96 -2.77
N LEU A 117 -8.79 17.47 -3.58
CA LEU A 117 -8.58 18.59 -4.49
C LEU A 117 -9.48 19.74 -4.07
N ASP A 118 -8.94 20.96 -3.96
CA ASP A 118 -9.75 22.18 -3.92
C ASP A 118 -9.77 22.85 -5.30
N ASN A 119 -10.97 23.00 -5.87
CA ASN A 119 -11.16 23.55 -7.20
C ASN A 119 -10.26 22.91 -8.28
N ASN A 120 -10.08 21.56 -8.20
CA ASN A 120 -9.20 20.72 -9.00
C ASN A 120 -7.69 20.89 -8.75
N ASN A 121 -7.27 21.67 -7.76
CA ASN A 121 -5.87 21.74 -7.36
C ASN A 121 -5.60 20.73 -6.23
N PRO A 122 -4.60 19.88 -6.32
CA PRO A 122 -4.23 18.97 -5.24
C PRO A 122 -3.91 19.71 -3.95
N GLN A 123 -4.56 19.33 -2.86
CA GLN A 123 -4.30 19.82 -1.51
C GLN A 123 -3.70 18.72 -0.64
N TYR A 124 -4.21 17.50 -0.80
CA TYR A 124 -3.76 16.34 -0.06
C TYR A 124 -3.54 15.18 -1.03
N ASN A 125 -2.42 14.51 -0.87
CA ASN A 125 -2.09 13.28 -1.59
C ASN A 125 -1.28 12.38 -0.64
N ASP A 126 -1.91 11.34 -0.11
CA ASP A 126 -1.34 10.48 0.90
C ASP A 126 -1.44 9.01 0.51
N LEU A 127 -0.45 8.21 0.92
CA LEU A 127 -0.40 6.77 0.72
C LEU A 127 -0.35 6.07 2.07
N HIS A 128 -1.35 5.22 2.31
CA HIS A 128 -1.35 4.33 3.46
C HIS A 128 -1.04 2.90 3.01
N ASN A 129 -0.11 2.25 3.69
CA ASN A 129 0.24 0.86 3.42
C ASN A 129 -0.31 -0.09 4.49
N TYR A 130 -0.87 -1.20 4.02
CA TYR A 130 -1.35 -2.29 4.85
C TYR A 130 -0.59 -3.56 4.47
N ASN A 131 0.50 -3.85 5.19
CA ASN A 131 1.27 -5.09 5.05
C ASN A 131 0.87 -6.02 6.18
N ILE A 132 -0.08 -6.93 5.94
CA ILE A 132 -0.71 -7.71 7.00
C ILE A 132 -0.30 -9.18 6.94
N ASP A 133 0.16 -9.70 8.07
CA ASP A 133 0.29 -11.13 8.29
C ASP A 133 -1.10 -11.73 8.60
N LEU A 134 -1.65 -12.49 7.68
CA LEU A 134 -2.98 -13.11 7.80
C LEU A 134 -3.05 -14.26 8.83
N LEU A 135 -1.90 -14.71 9.35
CA LEU A 135 -1.86 -15.70 10.43
C LEU A 135 -2.09 -15.04 11.79
N THR A 136 -1.56 -13.84 11.98
CA THR A 136 -1.56 -13.14 13.27
C THR A 136 -2.48 -11.92 13.29
N GLY A 137 -2.75 -11.34 12.12
CA GLY A 137 -3.45 -10.06 11.96
C GLY A 137 -2.56 -8.85 12.22
N ASN A 138 -1.27 -9.04 12.45
CA ASN A 138 -0.36 -7.94 12.74
C ASN A 138 0.10 -7.23 11.47
N GLN A 139 0.29 -5.91 11.57
CA GLN A 139 1.04 -5.14 10.57
C GLN A 139 2.49 -5.62 10.56
N LEU A 140 3.01 -5.93 9.37
CA LEU A 140 4.42 -6.22 9.16
C LEU A 140 5.22 -4.92 9.13
N LEU A 141 6.32 -4.91 9.82
CA LEU A 141 7.32 -3.85 9.76
C LEU A 141 8.40 -4.21 8.74
N LEU A 142 9.16 -3.24 8.29
CA LEU A 142 10.22 -3.44 7.29
C LEU A 142 11.23 -4.52 7.75
N LYS A 143 11.57 -4.56 9.06
CA LYS A 143 12.46 -5.58 9.65
C LYS A 143 11.98 -7.03 9.44
N ASP A 144 10.65 -7.25 9.39
CA ASP A 144 10.08 -8.60 9.30
C ASP A 144 10.31 -9.22 7.91
N ILE A 145 10.59 -8.37 6.91
CA ILE A 145 10.83 -8.79 5.53
C ILE A 145 12.23 -9.35 5.35
N PHE A 146 13.16 -8.99 6.22
CA PHE A 146 14.55 -9.44 6.15
C PHE A 146 14.79 -10.68 7.02
N ARG A 147 15.87 -11.40 6.72
CA ARG A 147 16.34 -12.52 7.55
C ARG A 147 16.83 -12.00 8.89
N PRO A 148 16.77 -12.82 9.95
CA PRO A 148 17.42 -12.49 11.22
C PRO A 148 18.89 -12.11 11.04
N ASN A 149 19.37 -11.15 11.81
CA ASN A 149 20.75 -10.63 11.82
C ASN A 149 21.17 -9.85 10.56
N VAL A 150 20.28 -9.52 9.67
CA VAL A 150 20.55 -8.54 8.60
C VAL A 150 20.43 -7.14 9.20
N ASP A 151 21.46 -6.33 9.02
CA ASP A 151 21.37 -4.88 9.26
C ASP A 151 20.55 -4.23 8.13
N TYR A 152 19.23 -4.39 8.23
CA TYR A 152 18.32 -3.96 7.19
C TYR A 152 18.25 -2.43 7.07
N LEU A 153 18.41 -1.69 8.18
CA LEU A 153 18.39 -0.23 8.15
C LEU A 153 19.52 0.29 7.29
N LYS A 154 20.75 -0.20 7.56
CA LYS A 154 21.91 0.16 6.73
C LYS A 154 21.74 -0.29 5.29
N LEU A 155 21.31 -1.52 5.04
CA LEU A 155 21.15 -2.08 3.69
C LEU A 155 20.16 -1.27 2.85
N VAL A 156 19.02 -0.89 3.43
CA VAL A 156 17.98 -0.10 2.74
C VAL A 156 18.42 1.34 2.56
N SER A 157 19.06 1.96 3.58
CA SER A 157 19.63 3.31 3.47
C SER A 157 20.66 3.40 2.34
N ASP A 158 21.61 2.46 2.31
CA ASP A 158 22.64 2.40 1.25
C ASP A 158 21.99 2.25 -0.14
N PHE A 159 20.97 1.40 -0.28
CA PHE A 159 20.26 1.20 -1.54
C PHE A 159 19.51 2.46 -1.99
N VAL A 160 18.76 3.12 -1.10
CA VAL A 160 17.99 4.32 -1.41
C VAL A 160 18.95 5.47 -1.79
N ASN A 161 20.00 5.69 -1.01
CA ASN A 161 21.01 6.71 -1.29
C ASN A 161 21.74 6.46 -2.63
N PHE A 162 22.03 5.18 -2.95
CA PHE A 162 22.56 4.84 -4.27
C PHE A 162 21.61 5.24 -5.40
N LYS A 163 20.29 5.02 -5.23
CA LYS A 163 19.28 5.41 -6.22
C LYS A 163 19.13 6.92 -6.34
N ILE A 164 19.15 7.65 -5.24
CA ILE A 164 19.13 9.12 -5.22
C ILE A 164 20.31 9.66 -6.02
N ASN A 165 21.52 9.13 -5.78
CA ASN A 165 22.74 9.55 -6.47
C ASN A 165 22.75 9.23 -7.98
N GLN A 166 21.92 8.26 -8.43
CA GLN A 166 21.75 7.98 -9.87
C GLN A 166 20.91 9.04 -10.61
N ASN A 167 20.06 9.77 -9.90
CA ASN A 167 19.20 10.81 -10.46
C ASN A 167 19.09 12.03 -9.53
N PRO A 168 20.19 12.72 -9.22
CA PRO A 168 20.23 13.75 -8.19
C PRO A 168 19.35 14.96 -8.49
N THR A 169 19.02 15.21 -9.76
CA THR A 169 18.17 16.32 -10.18
C THR A 169 16.69 16.13 -9.86
N PHE A 170 16.28 14.91 -9.54
CA PHE A 170 14.91 14.59 -9.15
C PHE A 170 14.64 14.87 -7.67
N TYR A 171 15.69 14.89 -6.85
CA TYR A 171 15.60 15.04 -5.40
C TYR A 171 16.08 16.42 -4.95
N TYR A 172 15.84 16.76 -3.69
CA TYR A 172 16.39 17.99 -3.11
C TYR A 172 17.94 17.98 -3.16
N PRO A 173 18.59 19.14 -3.24
CA PRO A 173 20.04 19.22 -3.16
C PRO A 173 20.55 18.53 -1.88
N ASP A 174 21.60 17.71 -2.04
CA ASP A 174 22.23 16.95 -0.95
C ASP A 174 21.27 15.98 -0.22
N ALA A 175 20.18 15.56 -0.88
CA ALA A 175 19.27 14.56 -0.32
C ALA A 175 20.03 13.27 0.02
N SER A 176 19.96 12.91 1.29
CA SER A 176 20.49 11.66 1.84
C SER A 176 19.55 11.19 2.94
N VAL A 177 19.31 9.89 3.02
CA VAL A 177 18.33 9.32 3.96
C VAL A 177 18.98 8.27 4.86
N ASP A 178 18.61 8.32 6.12
CA ASP A 178 18.78 7.23 7.08
C ASP A 178 17.39 6.66 7.35
N ILE A 179 17.17 5.41 6.92
CA ILE A 179 15.86 4.75 7.01
C ILE A 179 15.50 4.51 8.47
N PRO A 180 14.34 5.01 8.95
CA PRO A 180 13.84 4.74 10.29
C PRO A 180 13.21 3.35 10.40
N GLU A 181 13.00 2.85 11.62
CA GLU A 181 12.39 1.53 11.86
C GLU A 181 10.94 1.42 11.36
N ASP A 182 10.23 2.54 11.33
CA ASP A 182 8.84 2.67 10.87
C ASP A 182 8.71 3.12 9.42
N GLN A 183 9.80 3.02 8.63
CA GLN A 183 9.81 3.38 7.21
C GLN A 183 8.63 2.77 6.44
N SER A 184 7.94 3.60 5.71
CA SER A 184 6.84 3.19 4.84
C SER A 184 7.32 2.33 3.67
N PHE A 185 6.65 1.20 3.46
CA PHE A 185 6.94 0.29 2.37
C PHE A 185 5.71 -0.53 1.98
N TYR A 186 5.77 -1.16 0.82
CA TYR A 186 4.82 -2.20 0.43
C TYR A 186 5.52 -3.32 -0.37
N LEU A 187 4.91 -4.50 -0.36
CA LEU A 187 5.40 -5.65 -1.11
C LEU A 187 4.77 -5.71 -2.49
N THR A 188 5.55 -6.16 -3.45
CA THR A 188 5.10 -6.54 -4.79
C THR A 188 5.61 -7.94 -5.13
N ASP A 189 5.18 -8.51 -6.24
CA ASP A 189 5.75 -9.77 -6.75
C ASP A 189 7.23 -9.65 -7.13
N GLN A 190 7.70 -8.45 -7.40
CA GLN A 190 9.07 -8.19 -7.83
C GLN A 190 9.99 -7.85 -6.66
N GLY A 191 9.49 -7.25 -5.60
CA GLY A 191 10.33 -6.78 -4.50
C GLY A 191 9.59 -5.96 -3.46
N ILE A 192 10.39 -5.27 -2.65
CA ILE A 192 9.96 -4.31 -1.65
C ILE A 192 10.00 -2.93 -2.30
N VAL A 193 8.92 -2.18 -2.21
CA VAL A 193 8.93 -0.76 -2.59
C VAL A 193 8.99 0.09 -1.34
N ILE A 194 10.10 0.77 -1.17
CA ILE A 194 10.30 1.79 -0.12
C ILE A 194 9.76 3.10 -0.68
N TYR A 195 8.95 3.83 0.08
CA TYR A 195 8.44 5.11 -0.37
C TYR A 195 8.50 6.17 0.74
N PHE A 196 8.48 7.42 0.31
CA PHE A 196 8.56 8.61 1.16
C PHE A 196 7.30 9.44 0.99
N GLY A 197 7.05 10.34 1.93
CA GLY A 197 5.93 11.28 1.83
C GLY A 197 6.09 12.27 0.67
N LEU A 198 4.98 12.90 0.32
CA LEU A 198 5.01 14.01 -0.64
C LEU A 198 5.86 15.14 -0.07
N ASP A 199 6.73 15.72 -0.87
CA ASP A 199 7.62 16.84 -0.48
C ASP A 199 8.68 16.50 0.60
N GLU A 200 8.88 15.20 0.89
CA GLU A 200 9.82 14.75 1.95
C GLU A 200 11.27 14.79 1.48
N ILE A 201 11.59 14.13 0.36
CA ILE A 201 12.96 14.06 -0.18
C ILE A 201 13.08 14.60 -1.61
N SER A 202 11.97 14.96 -2.23
CA SER A 202 11.89 15.57 -3.55
C SER A 202 10.73 16.56 -3.61
N PRO A 203 10.77 17.58 -4.50
CA PRO A 203 9.67 18.51 -4.67
C PRO A 203 8.34 17.80 -4.95
N ALA A 204 7.24 18.28 -4.37
CA ALA A 204 5.89 17.72 -4.55
C ALA A 204 5.47 17.56 -6.03
N ALA A 205 5.99 18.42 -6.91
CA ALA A 205 5.77 18.32 -8.36
C ALA A 205 6.32 17.02 -8.98
N ASN A 206 7.22 16.32 -8.30
CA ASN A 206 7.81 15.05 -8.74
C ASN A 206 7.03 13.82 -8.27
N ASP A 207 5.87 14.03 -7.58
CA ASP A 207 5.08 12.97 -6.96
C ASP A 207 5.81 12.27 -5.79
N ILE A 208 5.20 11.24 -5.22
CA ILE A 208 5.74 10.45 -4.11
C ILE A 208 6.93 9.60 -4.56
N PRO A 209 8.14 9.79 -4.01
CA PRO A 209 9.32 9.01 -4.37
C PRO A 209 9.17 7.53 -3.97
N LYS A 210 9.45 6.61 -4.91
CA LYS A 210 9.34 5.16 -4.73
C LYS A 210 10.60 4.45 -5.22
N PHE A 211 11.11 3.52 -4.42
CA PHE A 211 12.33 2.77 -4.70
C PHE A 211 12.04 1.27 -4.65
N LEU A 212 12.06 0.62 -5.81
CA LEU A 212 11.91 -0.83 -5.89
C LEU A 212 13.23 -1.54 -5.58
N MET A 213 13.25 -2.26 -4.46
CA MET A 213 14.31 -3.16 -4.05
C MET A 213 13.96 -4.58 -4.50
N GLU A 214 14.46 -4.95 -5.70
CA GLU A 214 14.08 -6.21 -6.33
C GLU A 214 14.56 -7.43 -5.54
N PHE A 215 13.69 -8.40 -5.29
CA PHE A 215 14.03 -9.64 -4.58
C PHE A 215 15.18 -10.40 -5.23
N SER A 216 15.27 -10.41 -6.56
CA SER A 216 16.35 -11.09 -7.30
C SER A 216 17.74 -10.60 -6.92
N ASN A 217 17.88 -9.32 -6.58
CA ASN A 217 19.14 -8.70 -6.23
C ASN A 217 19.47 -8.81 -4.73
N PHE A 218 18.47 -9.09 -3.90
CA PHE A 218 18.57 -9.11 -2.44
C PHE A 218 18.17 -10.45 -1.81
N GLU A 219 18.04 -11.53 -2.59
CA GLU A 219 17.54 -12.84 -2.15
C GLU A 219 18.23 -13.37 -0.89
N SER A 220 19.54 -13.16 -0.75
CA SER A 220 20.31 -13.62 0.41
C SER A 220 19.92 -12.92 1.72
N TYR A 221 19.34 -11.75 1.64
CA TYR A 221 18.94 -10.92 2.79
C TYR A 221 17.45 -11.06 3.13
N ILE A 222 16.60 -11.46 2.15
CA ILE A 222 15.15 -11.50 2.30
C ILE A 222 14.72 -12.80 2.99
N ASN A 223 13.73 -12.69 3.89
CA ASN A 223 13.06 -13.84 4.47
C ASN A 223 12.32 -14.60 3.35
N PRO A 224 12.59 -15.92 3.19
CA PRO A 224 12.01 -16.73 2.11
C PRO A 224 10.49 -16.69 2.00
N ARG A 225 9.77 -16.36 3.08
CA ARG A 225 8.31 -16.24 3.08
C ARG A 225 7.82 -15.17 2.10
N PHE A 226 8.59 -14.09 1.92
CA PHE A 226 8.18 -12.94 1.09
C PHE A 226 8.69 -13.02 -0.34
N TYR A 227 9.72 -13.81 -0.60
CA TYR A 227 10.29 -13.97 -1.93
C TYR A 227 9.67 -15.15 -2.68
N CYS A 228 8.88 -14.83 -3.67
CA CYS A 228 8.27 -15.81 -4.57
C CYS A 228 9.03 -15.86 -5.90
N ASN A 229 9.94 -16.81 -6.06
CA ASN A 229 10.57 -17.02 -7.35
C ASN A 229 9.52 -17.57 -8.35
N ALA A 230 9.39 -16.91 -9.52
CA ALA A 230 8.45 -17.28 -10.57
C ALA A 230 8.58 -18.76 -11.02
N LYS A 231 9.78 -19.35 -10.88
CA LYS A 231 10.03 -20.78 -11.17
C LYS A 231 9.36 -21.75 -10.17
N ASN A 232 8.96 -21.26 -9.00
CA ASN A 232 8.40 -22.05 -7.90
C ASN A 232 6.89 -21.85 -7.72
N ILE A 233 6.23 -21.12 -8.61
CA ILE A 233 4.78 -20.95 -8.58
C ILE A 233 4.14 -22.27 -9.01
N ASN A 234 3.48 -22.96 -8.09
CA ASN A 234 2.81 -24.22 -8.38
C ASN A 234 1.44 -23.98 -9.05
N PHE A 235 1.44 -23.77 -10.36
CA PHE A 235 0.22 -23.58 -11.16
C PHE A 235 -0.71 -24.80 -11.20
N ASN A 236 -0.21 -25.98 -10.86
CA ASN A 236 -1.01 -27.22 -10.97
C ASN A 236 -2.15 -27.32 -9.95
N ARG A 237 -2.10 -26.57 -8.84
CA ARG A 237 -3.19 -26.49 -7.86
C ARG A 237 -4.26 -25.46 -8.19
N MET A 238 -3.98 -24.52 -9.11
CA MET A 238 -4.95 -23.49 -9.54
C MET A 238 -5.99 -23.96 -10.55
N ARG A 239 -5.78 -25.09 -11.21
CA ARG A 239 -6.65 -25.55 -12.32
C ARG A 239 -8.06 -25.95 -11.89
N ALA A 240 -8.37 -26.06 -10.62
CA ALA A 240 -9.65 -26.63 -10.22
C ALA A 240 -10.81 -25.62 -10.10
N ASN A 241 -10.62 -24.33 -9.76
CA ASN A 241 -11.83 -23.54 -9.41
C ASN A 241 -11.87 -22.02 -9.70
N ASN A 242 -10.90 -21.31 -10.29
CA ASN A 242 -10.99 -19.83 -10.27
C ASN A 242 -10.50 -19.04 -11.49
N PHE A 243 -10.40 -19.62 -12.69
CA PHE A 243 -10.02 -18.85 -13.89
C PHE A 243 -11.06 -17.83 -14.38
N GLN A 244 -12.28 -17.86 -13.86
CA GLN A 244 -13.35 -16.95 -14.31
C GLN A 244 -13.47 -15.65 -13.50
N GLN A 245 -12.83 -15.53 -12.33
CA GLN A 245 -12.96 -14.32 -11.48
C GLN A 245 -11.85 -13.27 -11.68
N PHE A 246 -10.70 -13.66 -12.23
CA PHE A 246 -9.56 -12.72 -12.39
C PHE A 246 -9.66 -11.80 -13.61
N ASN A 247 -10.56 -12.04 -14.54
CA ASN A 247 -10.69 -11.24 -15.77
C ASN A 247 -11.57 -9.98 -15.63
N ARG A 248 -11.96 -9.57 -14.42
CA ARG A 248 -12.79 -8.36 -14.21
C ARG A 248 -12.13 -7.22 -13.43
N VAL A 249 -10.86 -7.31 -13.11
CA VAL A 249 -10.19 -6.31 -12.23
C VAL A 249 -9.12 -5.49 -12.94
N TYR A 250 -8.95 -5.62 -14.27
CA TYR A 250 -8.03 -4.75 -15.01
C TYR A 250 -8.76 -4.13 -16.21
N TYR A 251 -9.44 -3.01 -15.96
CA TYR A 251 -9.62 -1.90 -16.89
C TYR A 251 -9.81 -0.62 -16.09
#